data_a959c8c929666aacf6d845ffc2fa9008
#
_entry.id   a959c8c929666aacf6d845ffc2fa9008
#
_cell.length_a   1.000
_cell.length_b   1.000
_cell.length_c   1.000
_cell.angle_alpha   90.00
_cell.angle_beta   90.00
_cell.angle_gamma   90.00
#
_symmetry.space_group_name_H-M   'P 1'
#
loop_
_entity.id
_entity.type
_entity.pdbx_description
1 polymer ?
#
loop_
_entity_poly.entity_id
_entity_poly.type
_entity_poly.pdbx_seq_one_letter_code
_entity_poly.pdbx_strand_id
1 'polypeptide(L)'
;ASVIYNRLNNPNSSAGTNGYLQIDATLAYLNGGKVPTEEDKSIDSPYNTYLYKGLPAGPISNPGLESIQAAMNPNSTSYYYYALGDDKVHHFFKTLREQQNFIATQELYNNG
;
A
#
# COMPACT_ATOMS: atom_id res chain seq x y z
N ALA A 1 -5.15 6.58 4.14
CA ALA A 1 -6.29 5.78 4.61
C ALA A 1 -7.29 5.48 3.50
N SER A 2 -7.63 6.48 2.66
CA SER A 2 -8.65 6.27 1.62
C SER A 2 -8.29 5.16 0.62
N VAL A 3 -7.02 5.05 0.24
CA VAL A 3 -6.56 3.98 -0.67
C VAL A 3 -6.83 2.61 -0.06
N ILE A 4 -6.49 2.43 1.21
CA ILE A 4 -6.70 1.15 1.92
C ILE A 4 -8.18 0.80 1.96
N TYR A 5 -9.03 1.75 2.35
CA TYR A 5 -10.47 1.52 2.40
C TYR A 5 -11.07 1.25 1.01
N ASN A 6 -10.59 1.96 -0.03
CA ASN A 6 -11.06 1.71 -1.39
C ASN A 6 -10.74 0.29 -1.85
N ARG A 7 -9.53 -0.20 -1.56
CA ARG A 7 -9.13 -1.57 -1.90
C ARG A 7 -9.93 -2.61 -1.13
N LEU A 8 -10.23 -2.34 0.15
CA LEU A 8 -11.03 -3.25 0.99
C LEU A 8 -12.50 -3.27 0.59
N ASN A 9 -13.09 -2.09 0.34
CA ASN A 9 -14.53 -1.95 0.15
C ASN A 9 -14.96 -2.18 -1.28
N ASN A 10 -14.06 -2.06 -2.26
CA ASN A 10 -14.37 -2.17 -3.68
C ASN A 10 -13.46 -3.19 -4.37
N PRO A 11 -13.45 -4.46 -3.92
CA PRO A 11 -12.52 -5.46 -4.47
C PRO A 11 -12.75 -5.77 -5.95
N ASN A 12 -13.99 -5.57 -6.43
CA ASN A 12 -14.37 -5.86 -7.82
C ASN A 12 -14.27 -4.65 -8.74
N SER A 13 -13.81 -3.50 -8.25
CA SER A 13 -13.57 -2.34 -9.09
C SER A 13 -12.50 -2.65 -10.14
N SER A 14 -12.64 -2.08 -11.35
CA SER A 14 -11.63 -2.23 -12.40
C SER A 14 -10.25 -1.69 -11.97
N ALA A 15 -10.23 -0.72 -11.06
CA ALA A 15 -9.00 -0.18 -10.48
C ALA A 15 -8.59 -0.91 -9.20
N GLY A 16 -9.42 -1.81 -8.67
CA GLY A 16 -9.18 -2.49 -7.41
C GLY A 16 -8.11 -3.59 -7.49
N THR A 17 -7.79 -4.14 -6.33
CA THR A 17 -6.77 -5.18 -6.18
C THR A 17 -7.37 -6.51 -5.69
N ASN A 18 -8.64 -6.76 -6.00
CA ASN A 18 -9.36 -7.99 -5.65
C ASN A 18 -9.41 -8.27 -4.14
N GLY A 19 -9.31 -7.22 -3.31
CA GLY A 19 -9.32 -7.35 -1.85
C GLY A 19 -7.94 -7.55 -1.23
N TYR A 20 -6.88 -7.67 -2.03
CA TYR A 20 -5.51 -7.71 -1.53
C TYR A 20 -5.03 -6.27 -1.29
N LEU A 21 -4.53 -5.99 -0.10
CA LEU A 21 -4.02 -4.64 0.18
C LEU A 21 -2.69 -4.34 -0.51
N GLN A 22 -1.86 -5.37 -0.71
CA GLN A 22 -0.59 -5.25 -1.43
C GLN A 22 0.30 -4.12 -0.88
N ILE A 23 0.45 -4.08 0.45
CA ILE A 23 1.20 -3.03 1.14
C ILE A 23 2.56 -3.56 1.53
N ASP A 24 3.62 -2.94 1.03
CA ASP A 24 5.00 -3.36 1.29
C ASP A 24 5.38 -3.30 2.77
N ALA A 25 4.77 -2.38 3.53
CA ALA A 25 5.05 -2.25 4.96
C ALA A 25 4.76 -3.55 5.73
N THR A 26 3.78 -4.35 5.29
CA THR A 26 3.49 -5.64 5.93
C THR A 26 4.62 -6.65 5.69
N LEU A 27 5.25 -6.61 4.52
CA LEU A 27 6.41 -7.43 4.21
C LEU A 27 7.65 -6.97 4.99
N ALA A 28 7.85 -5.65 5.11
CA ALA A 28 8.92 -5.09 5.91
C ALA A 28 8.80 -5.52 7.37
N TYR A 29 7.58 -5.58 7.90
CA TYR A 29 7.32 -6.08 9.24
C TYR A 29 7.81 -7.54 9.42
N LEU A 30 7.59 -8.37 8.38
CA LEU A 30 7.99 -9.79 8.43
C LEU A 30 9.49 -10.00 8.27
N ASN A 31 10.18 -9.11 7.56
CA ASN A 31 11.62 -9.27 7.26
C ASN A 31 12.55 -8.43 8.15
N GLY A 32 12.04 -7.90 9.27
CA GLY A 32 12.83 -7.15 10.22
C GLY A 32 13.10 -5.69 9.84
N GLY A 33 12.25 -5.10 9.02
CA GLY A 33 12.33 -3.69 8.66
C GLY A 33 13.16 -3.40 7.41
N LYS A 34 13.55 -4.43 6.67
CA LYS A 34 14.32 -4.26 5.43
C LYS A 34 13.39 -3.88 4.27
N VAL A 35 13.97 -3.31 3.22
CA VAL A 35 13.23 -3.04 1.98
C VAL A 35 12.75 -4.37 1.40
N PRO A 36 11.45 -4.55 1.16
CA PRO A 36 10.93 -5.80 0.62
C PRO A 36 11.45 -6.13 -0.77
N THR A 37 11.68 -7.42 -1.00
CA THR A 37 12.08 -7.97 -2.31
C THR A 37 10.90 -8.71 -2.95
N GLU A 38 11.04 -9.10 -4.22
CA GLU A 38 10.03 -9.92 -4.87
C GLU A 38 9.83 -11.28 -4.17
N GLU A 39 10.90 -11.84 -3.60
CA GLU A 39 10.82 -13.09 -2.85
C GLU A 39 9.97 -12.95 -1.58
N ASP A 40 10.02 -11.78 -0.92
CA ASP A 40 9.26 -11.53 0.29
C ASP A 40 7.75 -11.61 0.04
N LYS A 41 7.29 -11.34 -1.18
CA LYS A 41 5.88 -11.42 -1.55
C LYS A 41 5.32 -12.85 -1.47
N SER A 42 6.17 -13.85 -1.46
CA SER A 42 5.78 -15.27 -1.37
C SER A 42 5.84 -15.84 0.04
N ILE A 43 6.19 -15.06 1.05
CA ILE A 43 6.22 -15.53 2.45
C ILE A 43 4.80 -15.86 2.90
N ASP A 44 4.57 -17.09 3.32
CA ASP A 44 3.26 -17.54 3.81
C ASP A 44 3.05 -17.08 5.26
N SER A 45 2.38 -15.96 5.41
CA SER A 45 2.07 -15.37 6.70
C SER A 45 0.74 -14.61 6.61
N PRO A 46 -0.10 -14.66 7.66
CA PRO A 46 -1.34 -13.87 7.70
C PRO A 46 -1.10 -12.36 7.70
N TYR A 47 0.14 -11.91 7.86
CA TYR A 47 0.51 -10.51 7.70
C TYR A 47 0.81 -10.13 6.25
N ASN A 48 0.97 -11.12 5.35
CA ASN A 48 1.33 -10.84 3.96
C ASN A 48 0.09 -10.42 3.15
N THR A 49 -0.04 -9.12 2.88
CA THR A 49 -1.18 -8.56 2.16
C THR A 49 -1.14 -8.81 0.65
N TYR A 50 -0.09 -9.44 0.14
CA TYR A 50 -0.04 -9.91 -1.26
C TYR A 50 -0.64 -11.31 -1.42
N LEU A 51 -0.66 -12.12 -0.37
CA LEU A 51 -1.17 -13.50 -0.40
C LEU A 51 -2.54 -13.66 0.25
N TYR A 52 -2.87 -12.83 1.22
CA TYR A 52 -4.13 -12.92 1.96
C TYR A 52 -4.93 -11.64 1.80
N LYS A 53 -6.23 -11.80 1.51
CA LYS A 53 -7.16 -10.68 1.34
C LYS A 53 -7.47 -10.02 2.68
N GLY A 54 -7.79 -8.72 2.62
CA GLY A 54 -8.22 -7.97 3.79
C GLY A 54 -7.05 -7.43 4.61
N LEU A 55 -7.36 -7.06 5.84
CA LEU A 55 -6.37 -6.51 6.77
C LEU A 55 -5.38 -7.58 7.22
N PRO A 56 -4.13 -7.19 7.57
CA PRO A 56 -3.19 -8.14 8.17
C PRO A 56 -3.70 -8.63 9.52
N ALA A 57 -3.11 -9.73 10.01
CA ALA A 57 -3.56 -10.41 11.23
C ALA A 57 -3.55 -9.52 12.48
N GLY A 58 -2.74 -8.48 12.50
CA GLY A 58 -2.67 -7.54 13.62
C GLY A 58 -1.89 -6.29 13.26
N PRO A 59 -1.73 -5.36 14.22
CA PRO A 59 -0.98 -4.13 14.00
C PRO A 59 0.49 -4.40 13.68
N ILE A 60 1.07 -3.55 12.84
CA ILE A 60 2.48 -3.63 12.47
C ILE A 60 3.28 -2.41 12.89
N SER A 61 2.64 -1.43 13.52
CA SER A 61 3.27 -0.18 13.96
C SER A 61 2.53 0.44 15.13
N ASN A 62 3.13 1.46 15.71
CA ASN A 62 2.51 2.31 16.73
C ASN A 62 2.17 3.65 16.11
N PRO A 63 0.96 3.82 15.54
CA PRO A 63 0.60 5.04 14.84
C PRO A 63 0.42 6.22 15.79
N GLY A 64 0.75 7.42 15.29
CA GLY A 64 0.48 8.66 15.99
C GLY A 64 -0.99 9.05 15.86
N LEU A 65 -1.38 10.11 16.60
CA LEU A 65 -2.77 10.57 16.66
C LEU A 65 -3.33 10.92 15.27
N GLU A 66 -2.56 11.60 14.44
CA GLU A 66 -3.01 11.99 13.10
C GLU A 66 -3.35 10.77 12.24
N SER A 67 -2.54 9.72 12.32
CA SER A 67 -2.78 8.49 11.55
C SER A 67 -4.03 7.76 12.05
N ILE A 68 -4.24 7.73 13.35
CA ILE A 68 -5.44 7.13 13.97
C ILE A 68 -6.69 7.90 13.53
N GLN A 69 -6.64 9.23 13.57
CA GLN A 69 -7.75 10.08 13.14
C GLN A 69 -8.07 9.88 11.66
N ALA A 70 -7.05 9.77 10.81
CA ALA A 70 -7.24 9.51 9.39
C ALA A 70 -7.89 8.15 9.12
N ALA A 71 -7.58 7.13 9.92
CA ALA A 71 -8.20 5.82 9.81
C ALA A 71 -9.66 5.81 10.27
N MET A 72 -9.98 6.60 11.29
CA MET A 72 -11.36 6.70 11.83
C MET A 72 -12.25 7.56 10.94
N ASN A 73 -11.69 8.57 10.26
CA ASN A 73 -12.41 9.49 9.40
C ASN A 73 -11.67 9.63 8.06
N PRO A 74 -11.64 8.58 7.23
CA PRO A 74 -10.91 8.62 5.98
C PRO A 74 -11.57 9.58 4.98
N ASN A 75 -10.74 10.22 4.15
CA ASN A 75 -11.23 11.02 3.05
C ASN A 75 -11.97 10.12 2.04
N SER A 76 -13.01 10.66 1.42
CA SER A 76 -13.70 9.97 0.33
C SER A 76 -12.99 10.30 -0.98
N THR A 77 -12.31 9.32 -1.57
CA THR A 77 -11.58 9.49 -2.82
C THR A 77 -11.80 8.30 -3.73
N SER A 78 -11.34 8.41 -4.98
CA SER A 78 -11.29 7.29 -5.93
C SER A 78 -9.87 6.79 -6.17
N TYR A 79 -8.94 7.06 -5.25
CA TYR A 79 -7.57 6.59 -5.35
C TYR A 79 -7.43 5.14 -4.90
N TYR A 80 -6.77 4.32 -5.71
CA TYR A 80 -6.48 2.91 -5.42
C TYR A 80 -4.98 2.62 -5.37
N TYR A 81 -4.13 3.58 -5.75
CA TYR A 81 -2.69 3.43 -5.83
C TYR A 81 -1.98 4.62 -5.22
N TYR A 82 -0.77 4.39 -4.74
CA TYR A 82 0.08 5.44 -4.19
C TYR A 82 1.55 5.09 -4.42
N ALA A 83 2.40 6.10 -4.42
CA ALA A 83 3.84 5.94 -4.51
C ALA A 83 4.55 7.12 -3.87
N LEU A 84 5.69 6.84 -3.24
CA LEU A 84 6.54 7.88 -2.68
C LEU A 84 7.29 8.58 -3.82
N GLY A 85 7.26 9.91 -3.86
CA GLY A 85 8.01 10.70 -4.85
C GLY A 85 9.41 11.07 -4.37
N ASP A 86 10.22 11.60 -5.29
CA ASP A 86 11.55 12.12 -4.97
C ASP A 86 11.48 13.29 -3.97
N ASP A 87 10.32 13.96 -3.91
CA ASP A 87 10.02 15.03 -2.94
C ASP A 87 9.72 14.49 -1.53
N LYS A 88 9.82 13.17 -1.33
CA LYS A 88 9.53 12.46 -0.09
C LYS A 88 8.08 12.55 0.36
N VAL A 89 7.17 12.86 -0.56
CA VAL A 89 5.73 12.92 -0.34
C VAL A 89 5.04 11.80 -1.09
N HIS A 90 4.04 11.18 -0.48
CA HIS A 90 3.21 10.19 -1.16
C HIS A 90 2.31 10.88 -2.17
N HIS A 91 2.28 10.32 -3.38
CA HIS A 91 1.39 10.74 -4.45
C HIS A 91 0.35 9.65 -4.67
N PHE A 92 -0.88 10.04 -5.03
CA PHE A 92 -2.02 9.14 -5.11
C PHE A 92 -2.55 9.06 -6.54
N PHE A 93 -3.00 7.87 -6.93
CA PHE A 93 -3.41 7.60 -8.31
C PHE A 93 -4.69 6.76 -8.32
N LYS A 94 -5.49 6.94 -9.37
CA LYS A 94 -6.73 6.20 -9.56
C LYS A 94 -6.48 4.84 -10.21
N THR A 95 -5.46 4.73 -11.05
CA THR A 95 -5.13 3.51 -11.79
C THR A 95 -3.67 3.12 -11.63
N LEU A 96 -3.40 1.83 -11.84
CA LEU A 96 -2.03 1.31 -11.82
C LEU A 96 -1.15 1.98 -12.89
N ARG A 97 -1.72 2.25 -14.06
CA ARG A 97 -0.98 2.89 -15.15
C ARG A 97 -0.48 4.28 -14.76
N GLU A 98 -1.32 5.08 -14.10
CA GLU A 98 -0.92 6.40 -13.62
C GLU A 98 0.23 6.30 -12.61
N GLN A 99 0.15 5.34 -11.68
CA GLN A 99 1.22 5.09 -10.72
C GLN A 99 2.52 4.70 -11.43
N GLN A 100 2.46 3.78 -12.39
CA GLN A 100 3.64 3.33 -13.13
C GLN A 100 4.27 4.45 -13.95
N ASN A 101 3.46 5.31 -14.56
CA ASN A 101 3.95 6.48 -15.30
C ASN A 101 4.68 7.45 -14.37
N PHE A 102 4.15 7.66 -13.17
CA PHE A 102 4.79 8.50 -12.17
C PHE A 102 6.13 7.91 -11.71
N ILE A 103 6.14 6.62 -11.37
CA ILE A 103 7.34 5.91 -10.91
C ILE A 103 8.46 6.01 -11.95
N ALA A 104 8.12 5.92 -13.23
CA ALA A 104 9.10 6.01 -14.31
C ALA A 104 9.81 7.38 -14.37
N THR A 105 9.20 8.43 -13.83
CA THR A 105 9.79 9.79 -13.79
C THR A 105 10.62 10.05 -12.54
N GLN A 106 10.60 9.15 -11.54
CA GLN A 106 11.25 9.36 -10.24
C GLN A 106 12.59 8.64 -10.19
N GLU A 107 13.63 9.34 -9.76
CA GLU A 107 14.97 8.76 -9.60
C GLU A 107 15.01 7.71 -8.50
N LEU A 108 14.18 7.85 -7.47
CA LEU A 108 14.09 6.93 -6.35
C LEU A 108 13.93 5.48 -6.78
N TYR A 109 13.20 5.23 -7.87
CA TYR A 109 12.89 3.89 -8.38
C TYR A 109 13.83 3.46 -9.51
N ASN A 110 14.59 4.39 -10.09
CA ASN A 110 15.42 4.15 -11.27
C ASN A 110 16.89 3.87 -10.92
N ASN A 111 17.31 4.15 -9.70
CA ASN A 111 18.65 3.94 -9.19
C ASN A 111 18.71 2.67 -8.34
N GLY A 112 18.20 1.60 -8.89
CA GLY A 112 18.08 0.31 -8.21
C GLY A 112 19.35 -0.43 -7.95
#